data_7be03e6db2c3ce2b4932116d399aa2f1
#
_entry.id   7be03e6db2c3ce2b4932116d399aa2f1
#
_cell.length_a   1.000
_cell.length_b   1.000
_cell.length_c   1.000
_cell.angle_alpha   90.00
_cell.angle_beta   90.00
_cell.angle_gamma   90.00
#
_symmetry.space_group_name_H-M   'P 1'
#
loop_
_entity.id
_entity.type
_entity.pdbx_description
1 polymer ?
#
loop_
_entity_poly.entity_id
_entity_poly.type
_entity_poly.pdbx_seq_one_letter_code
_entity_poly.pdbx_strand_id
1 'polypeptide(L)'
;MQNLKDQVVVITGGASGYGKATAKRFHDEGAKVIITDIDESALQGAVSEIGGIAAYRYDVTNPSDWQELLGAVMKSYGRVDVLVNNAGGGVAVRDTVDQTVEAVDKIIALNLNGVVYGSIVFGRQMREQRRGTIVNISSTCATEAWPKFSVYAAAKAGVVSLSKGMYTELRPFNVRVTAVIPGAGNTNFSRNAGLPEPPSPFALTPEDMAEVILHICRMPQHIEVEEYRFWGTDQEVVPL
;
A
#
# COMPACT_ATOMS: atom_id res chain seq x y z
N MET A 1 -18.89 0.98 13.35
CA MET A 1 -18.07 1.12 12.14
C MET A 1 -17.96 2.60 11.82
N GLN A 2 -16.76 3.08 11.44
CA GLN A 2 -16.59 4.47 10.99
C GLN A 2 -17.26 4.69 9.63
N ASN A 3 -17.79 5.90 9.43
CA ASN A 3 -18.25 6.34 8.12
C ASN A 3 -17.05 6.84 7.30
N LEU A 4 -16.91 6.40 6.06
CA LEU A 4 -15.83 6.80 5.16
C LEU A 4 -16.17 8.04 4.32
N LYS A 5 -17.44 8.46 4.33
CA LYS A 5 -17.88 9.65 3.60
C LYS A 5 -17.08 10.90 4.04
N ASP A 6 -16.64 11.66 3.07
CA ASP A 6 -15.83 12.87 3.23
C ASP A 6 -14.46 12.67 3.90
N GLN A 7 -14.02 11.43 4.16
CA GLN A 7 -12.64 11.18 4.57
C GLN A 7 -11.68 11.44 3.41
N VAL A 8 -10.55 12.05 3.72
CA VAL A 8 -9.47 12.35 2.75
C VAL A 8 -8.51 11.16 2.74
N VAL A 9 -8.46 10.46 1.62
CA VAL A 9 -7.75 9.18 1.44
C VAL A 9 -6.68 9.32 0.37
N VAL A 10 -5.43 9.06 0.72
CA VAL A 10 -4.29 9.06 -0.21
C VAL A 10 -3.84 7.62 -0.45
N ILE A 11 -3.71 7.23 -1.72
CA ILE A 11 -3.35 5.87 -2.13
C ILE A 11 -2.20 5.93 -3.13
N THR A 12 -1.07 5.31 -2.80
CA THR A 12 0.07 5.21 -3.70
C THR A 12 -0.01 3.97 -4.59
N GLY A 13 0.52 4.04 -5.82
CA GLY A 13 0.31 2.99 -6.81
C GLY A 13 -1.18 2.85 -7.16
N GLY A 14 -1.89 3.97 -7.19
CA GLY A 14 -3.36 4.02 -7.32
C GLY A 14 -3.87 3.90 -8.74
N ALA A 15 -3.00 3.83 -9.75
CA ALA A 15 -3.39 3.77 -11.15
C ALA A 15 -3.75 2.36 -11.63
N SER A 16 -3.40 1.32 -10.89
CA SER A 16 -3.65 -0.07 -11.29
C SER A 16 -3.82 -1.03 -10.12
N GLY A 17 -4.22 -2.27 -10.40
CA GLY A 17 -4.27 -3.37 -9.44
C GLY A 17 -5.00 -3.05 -8.14
N TYR A 18 -4.40 -3.43 -7.02
CA TYR A 18 -4.96 -3.22 -5.68
C TYR A 18 -5.23 -1.75 -5.35
N GLY A 19 -4.31 -0.85 -5.75
CA GLY A 19 -4.46 0.59 -5.50
C GLY A 19 -5.67 1.18 -6.22
N LYS A 20 -5.87 0.86 -7.50
CA LYS A 20 -7.03 1.34 -8.27
C LYS A 20 -8.35 0.81 -7.73
N ALA A 21 -8.43 -0.48 -7.44
CA ALA A 21 -9.63 -1.07 -6.84
C ALA A 21 -9.94 -0.44 -5.48
N THR A 22 -8.93 -0.23 -4.65
CA THR A 22 -9.07 0.47 -3.36
C THR A 22 -9.58 1.90 -3.56
N ALA A 23 -9.02 2.65 -4.52
CA ALA A 23 -9.45 4.01 -4.85
C ALA A 23 -10.92 4.05 -5.24
N LYS A 24 -11.34 3.13 -6.13
CA LYS A 24 -12.74 3.02 -6.56
C LYS A 24 -13.66 2.74 -5.37
N ARG A 25 -13.31 1.78 -4.51
CA ARG A 25 -14.15 1.43 -3.36
C ARG A 25 -14.28 2.56 -2.34
N PHE A 26 -13.19 3.29 -2.04
CA PHE A 26 -13.29 4.49 -1.19
C PHE A 26 -14.12 5.60 -1.83
N HIS A 27 -14.00 5.79 -3.15
CA HIS A 27 -14.84 6.75 -3.87
C HIS A 27 -16.32 6.38 -3.80
N ASP A 28 -16.67 5.11 -4.01
CA ASP A 28 -18.05 4.61 -3.93
C ASP A 28 -18.66 4.82 -2.52
N GLU A 29 -17.82 4.87 -1.47
CA GLU A 29 -18.22 5.20 -0.09
C GLU A 29 -18.30 6.73 0.19
N GLY A 30 -18.07 7.54 -0.83
CA GLY A 30 -18.15 9.01 -0.72
C GLY A 30 -16.90 9.66 -0.12
N ALA A 31 -15.77 8.98 -0.07
CA ALA A 31 -14.50 9.57 0.36
C ALA A 31 -13.92 10.54 -0.69
N LYS A 32 -13.07 11.45 -0.26
CA LYS A 32 -12.24 12.33 -1.10
C LYS A 32 -10.95 11.58 -1.41
N VAL A 33 -10.88 10.96 -2.58
CA VAL A 33 -9.78 10.07 -2.95
C VAL A 33 -8.73 10.81 -3.76
N ILE A 34 -7.48 10.62 -3.37
CA ILE A 34 -6.29 11.08 -4.05
C ILE A 34 -5.43 9.86 -4.38
N ILE A 35 -5.08 9.67 -5.64
CA ILE A 35 -4.16 8.63 -6.07
C ILE A 35 -2.85 9.21 -6.54
N THR A 36 -1.76 8.46 -6.39
CA THR A 36 -0.47 8.77 -7.00
C THR A 36 0.16 7.54 -7.63
N ASP A 37 0.86 7.75 -8.73
CA ASP A 37 1.59 6.72 -9.46
C ASP A 37 2.71 7.39 -10.27
N ILE A 38 3.67 6.61 -10.78
CA ILE A 38 4.69 7.10 -11.71
C ILE A 38 4.22 7.08 -13.16
N ASP A 39 3.21 6.27 -13.48
CA ASP A 39 2.64 6.12 -14.82
C ASP A 39 1.49 7.11 -15.04
N GLU A 40 1.81 8.21 -15.72
CA GLU A 40 0.86 9.27 -16.05
C GLU A 40 -0.32 8.77 -16.90
N SER A 41 -0.08 7.88 -17.86
CA SER A 41 -1.12 7.33 -18.73
C SER A 41 -2.10 6.47 -17.93
N ALA A 42 -1.58 5.62 -17.04
CA ALA A 42 -2.40 4.80 -16.16
C ALA A 42 -3.21 5.65 -15.16
N LEU A 43 -2.63 6.75 -14.64
CA LEU A 43 -3.34 7.72 -13.80
C LEU A 43 -4.53 8.34 -14.52
N GLN A 44 -4.35 8.81 -15.74
CA GLN A 44 -5.42 9.38 -16.56
C GLN A 44 -6.53 8.37 -16.85
N GLY A 45 -6.15 7.11 -17.11
CA GLY A 45 -7.09 6.00 -17.26
C GLY A 45 -7.92 5.76 -16.01
N ALA A 46 -7.27 5.71 -14.82
CA ALA A 46 -7.96 5.52 -13.55
C ALA A 46 -8.91 6.68 -13.21
N VAL A 47 -8.48 7.92 -13.44
CA VAL A 47 -9.34 9.12 -13.25
C VAL A 47 -10.56 9.09 -14.16
N SER A 48 -10.38 8.69 -15.44
CA SER A 48 -11.49 8.58 -16.38
C SER A 48 -12.49 7.49 -16.00
N GLU A 49 -11.99 6.36 -15.48
CA GLU A 49 -12.83 5.21 -15.09
C GLU A 49 -13.60 5.45 -13.80
N ILE A 50 -12.95 6.01 -12.76
CA ILE A 50 -13.56 6.19 -11.44
C ILE A 50 -14.38 7.47 -11.40
N GLY A 51 -13.87 8.55 -12.00
CA GLY A 51 -14.46 9.89 -11.92
C GLY A 51 -14.27 10.53 -10.53
N GLY A 52 -14.29 11.85 -10.46
CA GLY A 52 -14.36 12.58 -9.18
C GLY A 52 -13.20 12.39 -8.21
N ILE A 53 -12.07 11.80 -8.62
CA ILE A 53 -10.87 11.62 -7.82
C ILE A 53 -9.74 12.55 -8.27
N ALA A 54 -8.82 12.89 -7.35
CA ALA A 54 -7.60 13.62 -7.70
C ALA A 54 -6.45 12.64 -7.99
N ALA A 55 -5.58 13.00 -8.93
CA ALA A 55 -4.42 12.20 -9.28
C ALA A 55 -3.18 13.07 -9.44
N TYR A 56 -2.04 12.56 -8.99
CA TYR A 56 -0.74 13.23 -9.10
C TYR A 56 0.32 12.25 -9.53
N ARG A 57 1.18 12.66 -10.46
CA ARG A 57 2.34 11.87 -10.86
C ARG A 57 3.48 12.14 -9.88
N TYR A 58 3.74 11.17 -8.99
CA TYR A 58 4.83 11.21 -8.00
C TYR A 58 5.52 9.86 -7.89
N ASP A 59 6.82 9.90 -7.62
CA ASP A 59 7.65 8.72 -7.37
C ASP A 59 7.83 8.52 -5.86
N VAL A 60 7.28 7.43 -5.32
CA VAL A 60 7.40 7.11 -3.89
C VAL A 60 8.84 6.90 -3.42
N THR A 61 9.78 6.66 -4.35
CA THR A 61 11.22 6.54 -4.03
C THR A 61 11.91 7.89 -3.87
N ASN A 62 11.25 9.00 -4.27
CA ASN A 62 11.77 10.35 -4.14
C ASN A 62 11.19 11.05 -2.89
N PRO A 63 12.01 11.37 -1.87
CA PRO A 63 11.51 12.01 -0.65
C PRO A 63 10.84 13.37 -0.85
N SER A 64 11.24 14.15 -1.87
CA SER A 64 10.64 15.47 -2.15
C SER A 64 9.21 15.35 -2.65
N ASP A 65 8.91 14.33 -3.45
CA ASP A 65 7.57 14.11 -4.00
C ASP A 65 6.53 13.89 -2.87
N TRP A 66 6.94 13.27 -1.77
CA TRP A 66 6.07 13.09 -0.60
C TRP A 66 5.68 14.41 0.09
N GLN A 67 6.63 15.37 0.17
CA GLN A 67 6.34 16.68 0.73
C GLN A 67 5.40 17.49 -0.19
N GLU A 68 5.62 17.41 -1.49
CA GLU A 68 4.76 18.05 -2.49
C GLU A 68 3.34 17.45 -2.47
N LEU A 69 3.23 16.11 -2.40
CA LEU A 69 1.95 15.44 -2.28
C LEU A 69 1.19 15.87 -1.04
N LEU A 70 1.84 15.87 0.14
CA LEU A 70 1.21 16.34 1.37
C LEU A 70 0.78 17.80 1.23
N GLY A 71 1.62 18.67 0.68
CA GLY A 71 1.29 20.09 0.44
C GLY A 71 0.05 20.24 -0.44
N ALA A 72 -0.06 19.48 -1.52
CA ALA A 72 -1.22 19.49 -2.41
C ALA A 72 -2.51 19.01 -1.69
N VAL A 73 -2.41 17.92 -0.92
CA VAL A 73 -3.52 17.38 -0.14
C VAL A 73 -4.00 18.40 0.91
N MET A 74 -3.08 18.97 1.69
CA MET A 74 -3.41 19.95 2.74
C MET A 74 -4.00 21.23 2.16
N LYS A 75 -3.49 21.71 1.02
CA LYS A 75 -4.04 22.88 0.32
C LYS A 75 -5.47 22.64 -0.15
N SER A 76 -5.78 21.44 -0.64
CA SER A 76 -7.08 21.13 -1.24
C SER A 76 -8.15 20.75 -0.22
N TYR A 77 -7.75 20.05 0.86
CA TYR A 77 -8.68 19.41 1.80
C TYR A 77 -8.46 19.80 3.26
N GLY A 78 -7.35 20.43 3.61
CA GLY A 78 -7.02 20.88 4.97
C GLY A 78 -6.69 19.74 5.96
N ARG A 79 -6.77 18.48 5.52
CA ARG A 79 -6.56 17.28 6.37
C ARG A 79 -6.22 16.06 5.53
N VAL A 80 -5.75 15.03 6.20
CA VAL A 80 -5.66 13.67 5.66
C VAL A 80 -6.14 12.67 6.72
N ASP A 81 -7.00 11.74 6.35
CA ASP A 81 -7.57 10.74 7.27
C ASP A 81 -6.97 9.36 7.08
N VAL A 82 -6.66 8.98 5.84
CA VAL A 82 -6.10 7.66 5.50
C VAL A 82 -4.94 7.82 4.54
N LEU A 83 -3.84 7.14 4.83
CA LEU A 83 -2.75 6.87 3.89
C LEU A 83 -2.70 5.38 3.60
N VAL A 84 -2.76 4.98 2.34
CA VAL A 84 -2.50 3.61 1.90
C VAL A 84 -1.18 3.57 1.13
N ASN A 85 -0.12 3.11 1.78
CA ASN A 85 1.16 2.83 1.17
C ASN A 85 1.05 1.50 0.40
N ASN A 86 0.52 1.58 -0.83
CA ASN A 86 0.27 0.42 -1.68
C ASN A 86 1.30 0.25 -2.79
N ALA A 87 1.94 1.34 -3.25
CA ALA A 87 2.97 1.25 -4.29
C ALA A 87 4.04 0.20 -3.93
N GLY A 88 4.31 -0.70 -4.87
CA GLY A 88 5.25 -1.79 -4.67
C GLY A 88 5.35 -2.68 -5.92
N GLY A 89 6.32 -3.58 -5.94
CA GLY A 89 6.60 -4.44 -7.09
C GLY A 89 8.07 -4.39 -7.50
N GLY A 90 8.33 -4.38 -8.81
CA GLY A 90 9.69 -4.22 -9.34
C GLY A 90 10.66 -5.36 -8.95
N VAL A 91 10.11 -6.56 -8.71
CA VAL A 91 10.88 -7.71 -8.24
C VAL A 91 11.65 -8.32 -9.39
N ALA A 92 12.95 -8.47 -9.21
CA ALA A 92 13.75 -9.39 -10.03
C ALA A 92 13.72 -10.76 -9.37
N VAL A 93 13.02 -11.71 -9.95
CA VAL A 93 12.93 -13.09 -9.45
C VAL A 93 14.21 -13.83 -9.80
N ARG A 94 15.17 -13.83 -8.86
CA ARG A 94 16.51 -14.34 -9.06
C ARG A 94 17.10 -14.82 -7.74
N ASP A 95 17.99 -15.82 -7.79
CA ASP A 95 18.72 -16.23 -6.58
C ASP A 95 19.49 -15.04 -6.00
N THR A 96 19.55 -14.94 -4.68
CA THR A 96 20.11 -13.74 -4.02
C THR A 96 21.54 -13.46 -4.43
N VAL A 97 22.34 -14.52 -4.61
CA VAL A 97 23.75 -14.43 -5.00
C VAL A 97 23.96 -13.93 -6.45
N ASP A 98 22.91 -14.00 -7.28
CA ASP A 98 22.90 -13.55 -8.67
C ASP A 98 22.23 -12.18 -8.85
N GLN A 99 21.78 -11.54 -7.77
CA GLN A 99 21.24 -10.18 -7.80
C GLN A 99 22.37 -9.16 -8.04
N THR A 100 22.09 -8.12 -8.81
CA THR A 100 22.99 -6.97 -8.85
C THR A 100 22.65 -5.98 -7.74
N VAL A 101 23.64 -5.20 -7.30
CA VAL A 101 23.44 -4.18 -6.25
C VAL A 101 22.35 -3.18 -6.68
N GLU A 102 22.36 -2.76 -7.94
CA GLU A 102 21.36 -1.83 -8.49
C GLU A 102 19.94 -2.39 -8.48
N ALA A 103 19.78 -3.72 -8.69
CA ALA A 103 18.49 -4.37 -8.58
C ALA A 103 18.02 -4.43 -7.13
N VAL A 104 18.93 -4.75 -6.20
CA VAL A 104 18.66 -4.74 -4.76
C VAL A 104 18.22 -3.34 -4.31
N ASP A 105 18.97 -2.30 -4.68
CA ASP A 105 18.67 -0.91 -4.32
C ASP A 105 17.29 -0.48 -4.81
N LYS A 106 16.91 -0.83 -6.04
CA LYS A 106 15.59 -0.54 -6.59
C LYS A 106 14.47 -1.26 -5.84
N ILE A 107 14.66 -2.55 -5.49
CA ILE A 107 13.68 -3.32 -4.74
C ILE A 107 13.47 -2.68 -3.36
N ILE A 108 14.55 -2.36 -2.65
CA ILE A 108 14.49 -1.75 -1.32
C ILE A 108 13.91 -0.35 -1.39
N ALA A 109 14.34 0.49 -2.35
CA ALA A 109 13.83 1.83 -2.51
C ALA A 109 12.30 1.85 -2.70
N LEU A 110 11.78 0.99 -3.58
CA LEU A 110 10.35 0.95 -3.87
C LEU A 110 9.54 0.30 -2.73
N ASN A 111 9.96 -0.88 -2.25
CA ASN A 111 9.11 -1.72 -1.39
C ASN A 111 9.28 -1.45 0.11
N LEU A 112 10.33 -0.71 0.51
CA LEU A 112 10.58 -0.33 1.90
C LEU A 112 10.72 1.18 2.06
N ASN A 113 11.71 1.82 1.39
CA ASN A 113 11.99 3.22 1.62
C ASN A 113 10.79 4.12 1.26
N GLY A 114 10.09 3.83 0.15
CA GLY A 114 8.87 4.54 -0.22
C GLY A 114 7.81 4.49 0.88
N VAL A 115 7.60 3.33 1.49
CA VAL A 115 6.66 3.17 2.63
C VAL A 115 7.14 3.96 3.84
N VAL A 116 8.46 3.94 4.14
CA VAL A 116 9.04 4.72 5.25
C VAL A 116 8.83 6.21 5.02
N TYR A 117 9.12 6.73 3.83
CA TYR A 117 8.99 8.16 3.52
C TYR A 117 7.55 8.65 3.64
N GLY A 118 6.60 7.91 3.05
CA GLY A 118 5.17 8.23 3.19
C GLY A 118 4.72 8.20 4.63
N SER A 119 5.13 7.19 5.36
CA SER A 119 4.81 7.04 6.78
C SER A 119 5.38 8.17 7.65
N ILE A 120 6.59 8.66 7.36
CA ILE A 120 7.18 9.81 8.06
C ILE A 120 6.37 11.08 7.76
N VAL A 121 6.13 11.38 6.48
CA VAL A 121 5.53 12.64 6.05
C VAL A 121 4.07 12.73 6.52
N PHE A 122 3.27 11.73 6.20
CA PHE A 122 1.86 11.71 6.56
C PHE A 122 1.62 11.38 8.04
N GLY A 123 2.48 10.54 8.64
CA GLY A 123 2.43 10.24 10.07
C GLY A 123 2.66 11.46 10.94
N ARG A 124 3.56 12.37 10.57
CA ARG A 124 3.75 13.68 11.25
C ARG A 124 2.48 14.50 11.20
N GLN A 125 1.87 14.64 10.03
CA GLN A 125 0.62 15.38 9.84
C GLN A 125 -0.52 14.76 10.67
N MET A 126 -0.68 13.43 10.62
CA MET A 126 -1.72 12.74 11.39
C MET A 126 -1.50 12.83 12.91
N ARG A 127 -0.24 12.83 13.36
CA ARG A 127 0.12 13.05 14.77
C ARG A 127 -0.32 14.45 15.25
N GLU A 128 -0.08 15.48 14.43
CA GLU A 128 -0.52 16.86 14.73
C GLU A 128 -2.05 16.96 14.75
N GLN A 129 -2.73 16.32 13.81
CA GLN A 129 -4.20 16.23 13.77
C GLN A 129 -4.79 15.43 14.93
N ARG A 130 -3.98 14.60 15.62
CA ARG A 130 -4.39 13.61 16.62
C ARG A 130 -5.44 12.63 16.07
N ARG A 131 -5.34 12.32 14.80
CA ARG A 131 -6.24 11.42 14.07
C ARG A 131 -5.60 10.97 12.77
N GLY A 132 -5.79 9.70 12.42
CA GLY A 132 -5.40 9.15 11.13
C GLY A 132 -5.36 7.62 11.14
N THR A 133 -5.24 7.06 9.95
CA THR A 133 -5.01 5.63 9.75
C THR A 133 -3.98 5.46 8.63
N ILE A 134 -2.91 4.74 8.90
CA ILE A 134 -1.89 4.35 7.92
C ILE A 134 -2.05 2.85 7.65
N VAL A 135 -2.20 2.50 6.38
CA VAL A 135 -2.26 1.11 5.93
C VAL A 135 -1.06 0.83 5.06
N ASN A 136 -0.18 -0.04 5.50
CA ASN A 136 1.05 -0.42 4.80
C ASN A 136 0.89 -1.80 4.16
N ILE A 137 1.02 -1.88 2.83
CA ILE A 137 0.88 -3.13 2.11
C ILE A 137 2.21 -3.89 2.13
N SER A 138 2.22 -4.99 2.88
CA SER A 138 3.30 -5.97 2.92
C SER A 138 3.03 -7.14 1.96
N SER A 139 3.39 -8.34 2.33
CA SER A 139 3.19 -9.59 1.59
C SER A 139 3.38 -10.78 2.52
N THR A 140 2.80 -11.93 2.22
CA THR A 140 3.13 -13.19 2.89
C THR A 140 4.61 -13.56 2.73
N CYS A 141 5.30 -13.05 1.71
CA CYS A 141 6.76 -13.15 1.60
C CYS A 141 7.51 -12.57 2.81
N ALA A 142 6.89 -11.69 3.60
CA ALA A 142 7.49 -11.14 4.82
C ALA A 142 7.71 -12.19 5.90
N THR A 143 6.94 -13.27 5.88
CA THR A 143 6.94 -14.33 6.91
C THR A 143 7.24 -15.71 6.33
N GLU A 144 7.08 -15.89 5.02
CA GLU A 144 7.33 -17.15 4.32
C GLU A 144 8.54 -16.99 3.37
N ALA A 145 9.39 -18.00 3.33
CA ALA A 145 10.63 -17.94 2.55
C ALA A 145 10.47 -18.63 1.19
N TRP A 146 10.02 -17.90 0.18
CA TRP A 146 10.03 -18.41 -1.20
C TRP A 146 11.38 -18.20 -1.87
N PRO A 147 11.89 -19.22 -2.58
CA PRO A 147 13.11 -19.10 -3.38
C PRO A 147 13.03 -17.89 -4.34
N LYS A 148 14.15 -17.22 -4.55
CA LYS A 148 14.30 -16.07 -5.46
C LYS A 148 13.61 -14.78 -5.06
N PHE A 149 12.91 -14.73 -3.92
CA PHE A 149 12.23 -13.56 -3.38
C PHE A 149 12.94 -12.93 -2.18
N SER A 150 14.13 -13.39 -1.79
CA SER A 150 14.76 -13.03 -0.51
C SER A 150 14.88 -11.53 -0.28
N VAL A 151 15.28 -10.74 -1.29
CA VAL A 151 15.43 -9.28 -1.16
C VAL A 151 14.05 -8.60 -1.01
N TYR A 152 13.09 -9.03 -1.80
CA TYR A 152 11.71 -8.55 -1.68
C TYR A 152 11.11 -8.93 -0.31
N ALA A 153 11.32 -10.16 0.12
CA ALA A 153 10.87 -10.65 1.42
C ALA A 153 11.47 -9.82 2.57
N ALA A 154 12.77 -9.50 2.51
CA ALA A 154 13.42 -8.63 3.48
C ALA A 154 12.79 -7.23 3.51
N ALA A 155 12.50 -6.63 2.34
CA ALA A 155 11.81 -5.34 2.27
C ALA A 155 10.41 -5.41 2.89
N LYS A 156 9.63 -6.46 2.57
CA LYS A 156 8.26 -6.62 3.09
C LYS A 156 8.23 -7.01 4.58
N ALA A 157 9.22 -7.75 5.08
CA ALA A 157 9.42 -7.96 6.52
C ALA A 157 9.74 -6.64 7.24
N GLY A 158 10.58 -5.79 6.62
CA GLY A 158 10.85 -4.43 7.10
C GLY A 158 9.57 -3.59 7.23
N VAL A 159 8.64 -3.69 6.27
CA VAL A 159 7.34 -2.99 6.33
C VAL A 159 6.50 -3.47 7.51
N VAL A 160 6.45 -4.77 7.80
CA VAL A 160 5.72 -5.30 8.97
C VAL A 160 6.33 -4.76 10.26
N SER A 161 7.66 -4.84 10.41
CA SER A 161 8.36 -4.34 11.59
C SER A 161 8.20 -2.83 11.77
N LEU A 162 8.29 -2.04 10.68
CA LEU A 162 8.02 -0.61 10.67
C LEU A 162 6.61 -0.31 11.19
N SER A 163 5.60 -1.02 10.69
CA SER A 163 4.20 -0.80 11.06
C SER A 163 3.96 -1.02 12.56
N LYS A 164 4.55 -2.08 13.14
CA LYS A 164 4.49 -2.37 14.58
C LYS A 164 5.14 -1.27 15.42
N GLY A 165 6.34 -0.82 15.03
CA GLY A 165 7.03 0.28 15.70
C GLY A 165 6.20 1.56 15.67
N MET A 166 5.74 1.95 14.48
CA MET A 166 4.93 3.15 14.29
C MET A 166 3.59 3.11 15.03
N TYR A 167 2.95 1.96 15.12
CA TYR A 167 1.74 1.82 15.92
C TYR A 167 2.00 2.22 17.37
N THR A 168 3.06 1.68 18.01
CA THR A 168 3.38 2.00 19.39
C THR A 168 3.73 3.48 19.60
N GLU A 169 4.39 4.11 18.62
CA GLU A 169 4.77 5.52 18.64
C GLU A 169 3.57 6.46 18.43
N LEU A 170 2.62 6.10 17.58
CA LEU A 170 1.55 6.98 17.11
C LEU A 170 0.22 6.78 17.86
N ARG A 171 0.00 5.65 18.52
CA ARG A 171 -1.24 5.39 19.28
C ARG A 171 -1.55 6.44 20.35
N PRO A 172 -0.58 7.09 21.05
CA PRO A 172 -0.90 8.16 22.01
C PRO A 172 -1.50 9.41 21.33
N PHE A 173 -1.38 9.50 20.01
CA PHE A 173 -1.93 10.55 19.19
C PHE A 173 -3.18 10.13 18.44
N ASN A 174 -3.78 9.00 18.79
CA ASN A 174 -4.99 8.47 18.15
C ASN A 174 -4.81 8.24 16.63
N VAL A 175 -3.62 7.75 16.23
CA VAL A 175 -3.29 7.35 14.86
C VAL A 175 -3.07 5.84 14.84
N ARG A 176 -3.77 5.15 13.95
CA ARG A 176 -3.67 3.71 13.74
C ARG A 176 -2.67 3.38 12.64
N VAL A 177 -1.99 2.26 12.77
CA VAL A 177 -1.03 1.78 11.75
C VAL A 177 -1.19 0.28 11.56
N THR A 178 -1.66 -0.14 10.41
CA THR A 178 -1.90 -1.55 10.07
C THR A 178 -0.94 -2.05 9.01
N ALA A 179 -0.35 -3.23 9.22
CA ALA A 179 0.31 -4.00 8.17
C ALA A 179 -0.70 -4.95 7.50
N VAL A 180 -0.93 -4.80 6.20
CA VAL A 180 -1.75 -5.74 5.41
C VAL A 180 -0.81 -6.71 4.71
N ILE A 181 -1.02 -8.02 4.91
CA ILE A 181 -0.12 -9.11 4.52
C ILE A 181 -0.86 -10.05 3.56
N PRO A 182 -1.07 -9.66 2.29
CA PRO A 182 -1.76 -10.49 1.32
C PRO A 182 -0.87 -11.63 0.81
N GLY A 183 -1.51 -12.72 0.43
CA GLY A 183 -0.94 -13.77 -0.40
C GLY A 183 -0.82 -13.36 -1.87
N ALA A 184 -0.68 -14.36 -2.74
CA ALA A 184 -0.63 -14.15 -4.18
C ALA A 184 -1.94 -13.57 -4.70
N GLY A 185 -1.81 -12.53 -5.51
CA GLY A 185 -2.96 -11.82 -6.07
C GLY A 185 -2.93 -11.76 -7.59
N ASN A 186 -4.11 -11.70 -8.17
CA ASN A 186 -4.30 -11.53 -9.61
C ASN A 186 -4.12 -10.04 -9.98
N THR A 187 -2.89 -9.63 -10.12
CA THR A 187 -2.49 -8.27 -10.49
C THR A 187 -1.38 -8.32 -11.54
N ASN A 188 -0.97 -7.17 -12.04
CA ASN A 188 0.19 -7.07 -12.94
C ASN A 188 1.53 -7.44 -12.27
N PHE A 189 1.53 -7.75 -10.97
CA PHE A 189 2.76 -8.09 -10.23
C PHE A 189 3.48 -9.28 -10.85
N SER A 190 2.79 -10.40 -11.09
CA SER A 190 3.38 -11.61 -11.68
C SER A 190 3.95 -11.33 -13.06
N ARG A 191 3.21 -10.63 -13.91
CA ARG A 191 3.66 -10.24 -15.25
C ARG A 191 4.91 -9.36 -15.19
N ASN A 192 4.91 -8.35 -14.33
CA ASN A 192 6.05 -7.43 -14.18
C ASN A 192 7.28 -8.11 -13.56
N ALA A 193 7.09 -9.17 -12.77
CA ALA A 193 8.14 -9.99 -12.20
C ALA A 193 8.63 -11.11 -13.13
N GLY A 194 8.05 -11.26 -14.33
CA GLY A 194 8.37 -12.36 -15.27
C GLY A 194 7.93 -13.73 -14.76
N LEU A 195 6.96 -13.76 -13.86
CA LEU A 195 6.36 -14.99 -13.33
C LEU A 195 5.23 -15.47 -14.26
N PRO A 196 4.91 -16.79 -14.25
CA PRO A 196 3.66 -17.28 -14.82
C PRO A 196 2.48 -16.51 -14.24
N GLU A 197 1.41 -16.32 -15.02
CA GLU A 197 0.18 -15.79 -14.46
C GLU A 197 -0.27 -16.66 -13.27
N PRO A 198 -0.92 -16.06 -12.24
CA PRO A 198 -1.32 -16.81 -11.09
C PRO A 198 -2.22 -17.97 -11.53
N PRO A 199 -1.88 -19.20 -11.19
CA PRO A 199 -2.49 -20.39 -11.78
C PRO A 199 -3.90 -20.68 -11.28
N SER A 200 -4.42 -19.86 -10.37
CA SER A 200 -5.63 -20.20 -9.64
C SER A 200 -6.76 -19.19 -9.82
N PRO A 201 -8.00 -19.67 -10.09
CA PRO A 201 -9.19 -18.83 -10.03
C PRO A 201 -9.51 -18.32 -8.62
N PHE A 202 -8.86 -18.86 -7.59
CA PHE A 202 -8.99 -18.44 -6.19
C PHE A 202 -7.87 -17.51 -5.70
N ALA A 203 -7.01 -17.02 -6.61
CA ALA A 203 -6.06 -15.97 -6.28
C ALA A 203 -6.80 -14.69 -5.85
N LEU A 204 -6.23 -13.95 -4.91
CA LEU A 204 -6.83 -12.71 -4.42
C LEU A 204 -7.05 -11.72 -5.57
N THR A 205 -8.27 -11.22 -5.68
CA THR A 205 -8.61 -10.18 -6.64
C THR A 205 -8.25 -8.79 -6.12
N PRO A 206 -8.14 -7.78 -6.97
CA PRO A 206 -8.02 -6.39 -6.53
C PRO A 206 -9.18 -5.95 -5.64
N GLU A 207 -10.37 -6.45 -5.88
CA GLU A 207 -11.60 -6.16 -5.11
C GLU A 207 -11.53 -6.75 -3.71
N ASP A 208 -11.01 -7.98 -3.54
CA ASP A 208 -10.80 -8.60 -2.21
C ASP A 208 -9.88 -7.73 -1.35
N MET A 209 -8.79 -7.26 -1.94
CA MET A 209 -7.85 -6.36 -1.27
C MET A 209 -8.50 -5.04 -0.86
N ALA A 210 -9.30 -4.45 -1.74
CA ALA A 210 -10.01 -3.22 -1.47
C ALA A 210 -10.99 -3.38 -0.28
N GLU A 211 -11.75 -4.48 -0.24
CA GLU A 211 -12.66 -4.77 0.88
C GLU A 211 -11.94 -4.92 2.21
N VAL A 212 -10.78 -5.60 2.24
CA VAL A 212 -9.95 -5.72 3.44
C VAL A 212 -9.48 -4.36 3.93
N ILE A 213 -8.97 -3.50 3.03
CA ILE A 213 -8.50 -2.16 3.40
C ILE A 213 -9.66 -1.30 3.92
N LEU A 214 -10.82 -1.34 3.25
CA LEU A 214 -12.01 -0.64 3.72
C LEU A 214 -12.46 -1.14 5.10
N HIS A 215 -12.46 -2.46 5.31
CA HIS A 215 -12.81 -3.04 6.61
C HIS A 215 -11.93 -2.49 7.73
N ILE A 216 -10.62 -2.48 7.53
CA ILE A 216 -9.64 -1.91 8.47
C ILE A 216 -9.96 -0.44 8.76
N CYS A 217 -10.21 0.37 7.72
CA CYS A 217 -10.49 1.79 7.87
C CYS A 217 -11.84 2.07 8.55
N ARG A 218 -12.81 1.16 8.39
CA ARG A 218 -14.13 1.26 9.04
C ARG A 218 -14.13 0.86 10.52
N MET A 219 -13.07 0.21 11.02
CA MET A 219 -13.00 -0.14 12.44
C MET A 219 -13.10 1.13 13.30
N PRO A 220 -13.79 1.06 14.46
CA PRO A 220 -13.82 2.18 15.40
C PRO A 220 -12.41 2.68 15.74
N GLN A 221 -12.23 3.98 15.92
CA GLN A 221 -10.92 4.60 16.09
C GLN A 221 -10.12 4.05 17.28
N HIS A 222 -10.80 3.53 18.30
CA HIS A 222 -10.16 2.93 19.49
C HIS A 222 -9.74 1.46 19.29
N ILE A 223 -10.04 0.87 18.12
CA ILE A 223 -9.66 -0.50 17.77
C ILE A 223 -8.50 -0.45 16.78
N GLU A 224 -7.40 -1.09 17.14
CA GLU A 224 -6.27 -1.31 16.24
C GLU A 224 -6.36 -2.70 15.61
N VAL A 225 -6.04 -2.77 14.33
CA VAL A 225 -5.76 -4.01 13.63
C VAL A 225 -4.28 -3.96 13.28
N GLU A 226 -3.44 -4.54 14.12
CA GLU A 226 -1.98 -4.46 13.96
C GLU A 226 -1.51 -5.12 12.67
N GLU A 227 -2.04 -6.33 12.38
CA GLU A 227 -1.77 -7.09 11.17
C GLU A 227 -3.07 -7.68 10.61
N TYR A 228 -3.20 -7.68 9.29
CA TYR A 228 -4.25 -8.40 8.59
C TYR A 228 -3.63 -9.30 7.54
N ARG A 229 -3.54 -10.60 7.85
CA ARG A 229 -2.93 -11.62 6.99
C ARG A 229 -4.00 -12.49 6.36
N PHE A 230 -3.94 -12.66 5.03
CA PHE A 230 -4.90 -13.46 4.28
C PHE A 230 -4.34 -13.89 2.93
N TRP A 231 -4.90 -14.94 2.36
CA TRP A 231 -4.56 -15.49 1.05
C TRP A 231 -5.73 -16.26 0.46
N GLY A 232 -5.65 -16.58 -0.84
CA GLY A 232 -6.61 -17.45 -1.50
C GLY A 232 -6.60 -18.85 -0.88
N THR A 233 -7.76 -19.48 -0.79
CA THR A 233 -7.93 -20.75 -0.06
C THR A 233 -7.18 -21.94 -0.66
N ASP A 234 -6.77 -21.86 -1.91
CA ASP A 234 -5.98 -22.87 -2.63
C ASP A 234 -4.51 -22.47 -2.78
N GLN A 235 -4.10 -21.30 -2.27
CA GLN A 235 -2.71 -20.92 -2.29
C GLN A 235 -1.90 -21.83 -1.37
N GLU A 236 -0.84 -22.42 -1.93
CA GLU A 236 0.13 -23.16 -1.13
C GLU A 236 0.86 -22.19 -0.18
N VAL A 237 0.73 -22.43 1.11
CA VAL A 237 1.25 -21.54 2.16
C VAL A 237 2.59 -21.97 2.69
N VAL A 238 2.96 -23.22 2.43
CA VAL A 238 4.23 -23.79 2.91
C VAL A 238 5.32 -23.45 1.89
N PRO A 239 6.39 -22.77 2.31
CA PRO A 239 7.56 -22.62 1.46
C PRO A 239 8.17 -23.99 1.19
N LEU A 240 8.50 -24.23 -0.05
CA LEU A 240 9.17 -25.44 -0.49
C LEU A 240 10.59 -25.53 0.04
#